data_999791c5a4e55d8b938169f61cd73825
#
_entry.id   999791c5a4e55d8b938169f61cd73825
#
_cell.length_a   1.000
_cell.length_b   1.000
_cell.length_c   1.000
_cell.angle_alpha   90.00
_cell.angle_beta   90.00
_cell.angle_gamma   90.00
#
_symmetry.space_group_name_H-M   'P 1'
#
loop_
_entity.id
_entity.type
_entity.pdbx_description
1 polymer ?
#
loop_
_entity_poly.entity_id
_entity_poly.type
_entity_poly.pdbx_seq_one_letter_code
_entity_poly.pdbx_strand_id
1 'polypeptide(L)'
;MPLKKTALLLATLAAVATTTTGCAINRATATVDPSVNLGSLKAMHVAKQPKDDNGIKVLIAEKLRSRGYSVTTGSEKPSALDAVVTYIDRWRWDITMYMLELTITIRDPGNDYPLASGKSYHTSLTRMSPSEMVDEVLNNIFKEAGK
;
A
#
# COMPACT_ATOMS: atom_id res chain seq x y z
N MET A 1 13.64 57.63 5.75
CA MET A 1 13.86 56.72 4.62
C MET A 1 14.35 55.31 5.02
N PRO A 2 14.81 55.01 6.23
CA PRO A 2 15.17 53.62 6.60
C PRO A 2 13.96 52.69 6.70
N LEU A 3 12.78 53.15 7.07
CA LEU A 3 11.59 52.33 7.27
C LEU A 3 11.11 51.60 5.98
N LYS A 4 11.22 52.26 4.81
CA LYS A 4 10.82 51.67 3.52
C LYS A 4 11.76 50.52 3.09
N LYS A 5 13.06 50.63 3.40
CA LYS A 5 14.04 49.57 3.10
C LYS A 5 13.86 48.36 4.01
N THR A 6 13.53 48.60 5.28
CA THR A 6 13.27 47.53 6.25
C THR A 6 11.97 46.78 5.93
N ALA A 7 10.92 47.48 5.51
CA ALA A 7 9.66 46.90 5.08
C ALA A 7 9.82 46.03 3.82
N LEU A 8 10.66 46.49 2.87
CA LEU A 8 10.94 45.73 1.64
C LEU A 8 11.75 44.44 1.94
N LEU A 9 12.72 44.49 2.86
CA LEU A 9 13.48 43.34 3.32
C LEU A 9 12.64 42.31 4.05
N LEU A 10 11.72 42.74 4.90
CA LEU A 10 10.77 41.86 5.59
C LEU A 10 9.78 41.24 4.63
N ALA A 11 9.31 41.93 3.61
CA ALA A 11 8.41 41.41 2.59
C ALA A 11 9.10 40.34 1.71
N THR A 12 10.37 40.54 1.34
CA THR A 12 11.15 39.56 0.58
C THR A 12 11.48 38.31 1.42
N LEU A 13 11.75 38.48 2.71
CA LEU A 13 11.99 37.32 3.62
C LEU A 13 10.72 36.49 3.81
N ALA A 14 9.56 37.12 3.92
CA ALA A 14 8.26 36.46 4.03
C ALA A 14 7.89 35.69 2.73
N ALA A 15 8.22 36.24 1.56
CA ALA A 15 7.97 35.57 0.27
C ALA A 15 8.83 34.35 0.04
N VAL A 16 10.07 34.28 0.57
CA VAL A 16 10.95 33.13 0.46
C VAL A 16 10.53 31.99 1.41
N ALA A 17 9.93 32.31 2.55
CA ALA A 17 9.49 31.31 3.52
C ALA A 17 8.28 30.47 3.05
N THR A 18 7.52 30.91 2.05
CA THR A 18 6.31 30.21 1.55
C THR A 18 6.59 29.20 0.43
N THR A 19 7.82 29.10 -0.08
CA THR A 19 8.15 28.21 -1.22
C THR A 19 8.77 26.87 -0.83
N THR A 20 8.95 26.57 0.47
CA THR A 20 9.47 25.29 0.94
C THR A 20 8.34 24.32 1.30
N THR A 21 7.35 24.14 0.45
CA THR A 21 6.50 22.94 0.52
C THR A 21 7.29 21.78 -0.06
N GLY A 22 8.11 21.17 0.78
CA GLY A 22 8.75 19.90 0.45
C GLY A 22 7.67 18.90 0.01
N CYS A 23 7.75 18.41 -1.22
CA CYS A 23 6.80 17.44 -1.77
C CYS A 23 6.95 16.10 -1.04
N ALA A 24 6.34 15.97 0.13
CA ALA A 24 6.07 14.67 0.72
C ALA A 24 4.98 14.01 -0.12
N ILE A 25 5.35 13.03 -0.96
CA ILE A 25 4.41 12.32 -1.82
C ILE A 25 4.03 11.02 -1.15
N ASN A 26 2.75 10.87 -0.82
CA ASN A 26 2.13 9.59 -0.51
C ASN A 26 0.93 9.40 -1.44
N ARG A 27 0.70 8.17 -1.87
CA ARG A 27 -0.44 7.79 -2.70
C ARG A 27 -0.95 6.43 -2.27
N ALA A 28 -2.24 6.34 -2.03
CA ALA A 28 -2.92 5.07 -1.78
C ALA A 28 -4.13 4.99 -2.71
N THR A 29 -4.24 3.89 -3.43
CA THR A 29 -5.33 3.63 -4.38
C THR A 29 -5.84 2.22 -4.22
N ALA A 30 -7.11 2.00 -4.56
CA ALA A 30 -7.69 0.67 -4.68
C ALA A 30 -8.71 0.63 -5.83
N THR A 31 -8.80 -0.52 -6.46
CA THR A 31 -9.83 -0.86 -7.45
C THR A 31 -10.41 -2.22 -7.10
N VAL A 32 -11.72 -2.38 -7.24
CA VAL A 32 -12.41 -3.65 -7.02
C VAL A 32 -13.35 -3.86 -8.22
N ASP A 33 -13.39 -5.08 -8.74
CA ASP A 33 -14.36 -5.44 -9.77
C ASP A 33 -15.77 -5.34 -9.17
N PRO A 34 -16.68 -4.54 -9.76
CA PRO A 34 -18.01 -4.30 -9.19
C PRO A 34 -18.91 -5.55 -9.16
N SER A 35 -18.56 -6.60 -9.91
CA SER A 35 -19.27 -7.88 -9.90
C SER A 35 -18.86 -8.80 -8.73
N VAL A 36 -17.79 -8.44 -8.00
CA VAL A 36 -17.18 -9.28 -6.97
C VAL A 36 -17.61 -8.83 -5.58
N ASN A 37 -18.12 -9.77 -4.79
CA ASN A 37 -18.31 -9.58 -3.36
C ASN A 37 -17.16 -10.20 -2.58
N LEU A 38 -16.18 -9.37 -2.19
CA LEU A 38 -15.02 -9.84 -1.41
C LEU A 38 -15.45 -10.47 -0.07
N GLY A 39 -16.54 -10.02 0.53
CA GLY A 39 -17.08 -10.57 1.78
C GLY A 39 -17.62 -12.00 1.67
N SER A 40 -17.92 -12.48 0.46
CA SER A 40 -18.35 -13.86 0.23
C SER A 40 -17.20 -14.86 0.12
N LEU A 41 -15.97 -14.37 -0.13
CA LEU A 41 -14.78 -15.20 -0.17
C LEU A 41 -14.45 -15.72 1.25
N LYS A 42 -13.94 -16.93 1.35
CA LYS A 42 -13.61 -17.57 2.64
C LYS A 42 -12.17 -18.06 2.69
N ALA A 43 -11.74 -18.77 1.66
CA ALA A 43 -10.42 -19.41 1.60
C ALA A 43 -9.51 -18.63 0.63
N MET A 44 -8.42 -18.09 1.14
CA MET A 44 -7.42 -17.38 0.36
C MET A 44 -6.04 -17.99 0.49
N HIS A 45 -5.21 -17.84 -0.52
CA HIS A 45 -3.80 -18.24 -0.49
C HIS A 45 -2.91 -17.06 -0.84
N VAL A 46 -2.01 -16.67 0.07
CA VAL A 46 -0.99 -15.68 -0.23
C VAL A 46 0.20 -16.37 -0.87
N ALA A 47 0.37 -16.17 -2.16
CA ALA A 47 1.44 -16.78 -2.93
C ALA A 47 2.80 -16.18 -2.52
N LYS A 48 3.78 -17.04 -2.27
CA LYS A 48 5.14 -16.61 -1.98
C LYS A 48 5.80 -16.04 -3.24
N GLN A 49 6.35 -14.83 -3.14
CA GLN A 49 7.25 -14.32 -4.18
C GLN A 49 8.64 -15.00 -4.08
N PRO A 50 9.36 -15.16 -5.22
CA PRO A 50 10.70 -15.75 -5.23
C PRO A 50 11.71 -15.06 -4.31
N LYS A 51 11.54 -13.76 -4.07
CA LYS A 51 12.43 -12.91 -3.26
C LYS A 51 11.68 -12.24 -2.09
N ASP A 52 10.85 -13.01 -1.36
CA ASP A 52 10.23 -12.49 -0.14
C ASP A 52 11.19 -12.64 1.05
N ASP A 53 12.18 -11.77 1.11
CA ASP A 53 13.18 -11.72 2.18
C ASP A 53 12.69 -10.90 3.39
N ASN A 54 11.59 -10.15 3.24
CA ASN A 54 11.07 -9.22 4.24
C ASN A 54 9.80 -9.70 4.95
N GLY A 55 9.33 -10.91 4.65
CA GLY A 55 8.18 -11.52 5.31
C GLY A 55 6.83 -10.86 4.99
N ILE A 56 6.72 -10.16 3.87
CA ILE A 56 5.49 -9.44 3.48
C ILE A 56 4.30 -10.39 3.35
N LYS A 57 4.50 -11.60 2.81
CA LYS A 57 3.42 -12.61 2.73
C LYS A 57 2.82 -12.94 4.09
N VAL A 58 3.64 -12.98 5.14
CA VAL A 58 3.17 -13.29 6.50
C VAL A 58 2.30 -12.16 7.01
N LEU A 59 2.74 -10.91 6.86
CA LEU A 59 1.97 -9.72 7.24
C LEU A 59 0.62 -9.67 6.52
N ILE A 60 0.60 -9.92 5.20
CA ILE A 60 -0.65 -9.96 4.43
C ILE A 60 -1.57 -11.05 4.96
N ALA A 61 -1.05 -12.27 5.18
CA ALA A 61 -1.85 -13.39 5.66
C ALA A 61 -2.43 -13.13 7.06
N GLU A 62 -1.65 -12.56 7.97
CA GLU A 62 -2.11 -12.20 9.32
C GLU A 62 -3.23 -11.14 9.27
N LYS A 63 -3.07 -10.11 8.45
CA LYS A 63 -4.08 -9.07 8.30
C LYS A 63 -5.37 -9.58 7.63
N LEU A 64 -5.29 -10.51 6.70
CA LEU A 64 -6.46 -11.16 6.11
C LEU A 64 -7.15 -12.10 7.11
N ARG A 65 -6.38 -12.86 7.89
CA ARG A 65 -6.95 -13.71 8.98
C ARG A 65 -7.69 -12.87 10.01
N SER A 66 -7.16 -11.72 10.39
CA SER A 66 -7.83 -10.80 11.32
C SER A 66 -9.15 -10.25 10.79
N ARG A 67 -9.38 -10.31 9.48
CA ARG A 67 -10.64 -9.99 8.82
C ARG A 67 -11.61 -11.18 8.67
N GLY A 68 -11.23 -12.34 9.18
CA GLY A 68 -12.07 -13.55 9.18
C GLY A 68 -11.85 -14.50 8.02
N TYR A 69 -10.86 -14.27 7.16
CA TYR A 69 -10.52 -15.21 6.08
C TYR A 69 -9.69 -16.38 6.58
N SER A 70 -9.91 -17.57 6.01
CA SER A 70 -9.00 -18.71 6.14
C SER A 70 -7.85 -18.51 5.15
N VAL A 71 -6.62 -18.36 5.66
CA VAL A 71 -5.48 -17.97 4.80
C VAL A 71 -4.32 -18.96 4.94
N THR A 72 -3.92 -19.50 3.81
CA THR A 72 -2.68 -20.30 3.64
C THR A 72 -1.60 -19.45 2.97
N THR A 73 -0.34 -19.84 3.14
CA THR A 73 0.80 -19.17 2.50
C THR A 73 1.79 -20.21 1.97
N GLY A 74 2.49 -19.88 0.90
CA GLY A 74 3.56 -20.73 0.39
C GLY A 74 3.71 -20.69 -1.11
N SER A 75 4.55 -21.59 -1.61
CA SER A 75 4.80 -21.76 -3.05
C SER A 75 3.73 -22.65 -3.70
N GLU A 76 3.19 -23.59 -2.93
CA GLU A 76 2.18 -24.54 -3.40
C GLU A 76 0.78 -23.99 -3.12
N LYS A 77 0.00 -23.86 -4.17
CA LYS A 77 -1.39 -23.41 -4.10
C LYS A 77 -2.32 -24.58 -3.80
N PRO A 78 -3.14 -24.53 -2.71
CA PRO A 78 -4.18 -25.52 -2.46
C PRO A 78 -5.20 -25.60 -3.61
N SER A 79 -5.88 -26.74 -3.73
CA SER A 79 -6.85 -26.97 -4.81
C SER A 79 -8.19 -26.27 -4.59
N ALA A 80 -8.59 -26.05 -3.33
CA ALA A 80 -9.88 -25.45 -2.98
C ALA A 80 -9.66 -24.03 -2.41
N LEU A 81 -9.70 -23.04 -3.27
CA LEU A 81 -9.53 -21.61 -2.93
C LEU A 81 -10.60 -20.76 -3.58
N ASP A 82 -11.01 -19.71 -2.88
CA ASP A 82 -11.85 -18.67 -3.43
C ASP A 82 -11.01 -17.55 -4.07
N ALA A 83 -9.79 -17.32 -3.58
CA ALA A 83 -8.88 -16.34 -4.15
C ALA A 83 -7.40 -16.66 -3.92
N VAL A 84 -6.55 -16.16 -4.81
CA VAL A 84 -5.10 -16.09 -4.65
C VAL A 84 -4.70 -14.63 -4.47
N VAL A 85 -3.89 -14.36 -3.45
CA VAL A 85 -3.36 -13.03 -3.17
C VAL A 85 -1.91 -12.98 -3.61
N THR A 86 -1.61 -12.05 -4.50
CA THR A 86 -0.25 -11.75 -4.95
C THR A 86 0.15 -10.35 -4.48
N TYR A 87 1.44 -10.08 -4.39
CA TYR A 87 1.93 -8.77 -3.98
C TYR A 87 3.24 -8.44 -4.69
N ILE A 88 3.53 -7.14 -4.80
CA ILE A 88 4.79 -6.61 -5.29
C ILE A 88 5.22 -5.55 -4.30
N ASP A 89 6.38 -5.73 -3.71
CA ASP A 89 7.01 -4.79 -2.78
C ASP A 89 8.27 -4.21 -3.43
N ARG A 90 8.41 -2.89 -3.36
CA ARG A 90 9.57 -2.16 -3.84
C ARG A 90 10.25 -1.45 -2.69
N TRP A 91 11.53 -1.69 -2.55
CA TRP A 91 12.36 -1.12 -1.50
C TRP A 91 13.31 -0.06 -2.04
N ARG A 92 13.59 0.92 -1.22
CA ARG A 92 14.53 2.00 -1.51
C ARG A 92 15.45 2.20 -0.32
N TRP A 93 16.69 2.55 -0.61
CA TRP A 93 17.64 2.94 0.41
C TRP A 93 17.78 4.48 0.45
N ASP A 94 17.62 5.04 1.65
CA ASP A 94 17.83 6.45 1.95
C ASP A 94 18.12 6.57 3.46
N ILE A 95 19.41 6.66 3.83
CA ILE A 95 19.92 6.55 5.19
C ILE A 95 19.61 5.17 5.82
N THR A 96 18.43 4.65 5.62
CA THR A 96 18.00 3.29 5.96
C THR A 96 17.16 2.70 4.82
N MET A 97 17.04 1.36 4.79
CA MET A 97 16.10 0.68 3.88
C MET A 97 14.65 0.97 4.32
N TYR A 98 13.78 1.26 3.35
CA TYR A 98 12.35 1.41 3.58
C TYR A 98 11.54 0.91 2.39
N MET A 99 10.31 0.49 2.63
CA MET A 99 9.40 0.10 1.57
C MET A 99 8.81 1.35 0.92
N LEU A 100 9.14 1.55 -0.37
CA LEU A 100 8.66 2.68 -1.16
C LEU A 100 7.24 2.45 -1.67
N GLU A 101 6.97 1.22 -2.13
CA GLU A 101 5.71 0.86 -2.78
C GLU A 101 5.32 -0.57 -2.42
N LEU A 102 4.04 -0.77 -2.16
CA LEU A 102 3.41 -2.07 -2.01
C LEU A 102 2.16 -2.12 -2.87
N THR A 103 2.06 -3.14 -3.72
CA THR A 103 0.84 -3.48 -4.45
C THR A 103 0.38 -4.85 -3.98
N ILE A 104 -0.91 -4.98 -3.62
CA ILE A 104 -1.55 -6.26 -3.31
C ILE A 104 -2.69 -6.47 -4.31
N THR A 105 -2.77 -7.66 -4.90
CA THR A 105 -3.83 -8.02 -5.84
C THR A 105 -4.47 -9.33 -5.39
N ILE A 106 -5.79 -9.31 -5.26
CA ILE A 106 -6.64 -10.48 -5.02
C ILE A 106 -7.12 -10.97 -6.38
N ARG A 107 -6.90 -12.25 -6.69
CA ARG A 107 -7.13 -12.83 -8.01
C ARG A 107 -8.03 -14.05 -7.95
N ASP A 108 -8.78 -14.26 -9.01
CA ASP A 108 -9.50 -15.51 -9.25
C ASP A 108 -8.50 -16.68 -9.39
N PRO A 109 -8.69 -17.79 -8.67
CA PRO A 109 -7.73 -18.90 -8.67
C PRO A 109 -7.73 -19.72 -9.96
N GLY A 110 -8.78 -19.63 -10.78
CA GLY A 110 -8.94 -20.41 -12.00
C GLY A 110 -8.33 -19.75 -13.24
N ASN A 111 -8.52 -18.43 -13.39
CA ASN A 111 -8.12 -17.69 -14.59
C ASN A 111 -7.14 -16.52 -14.31
N ASP A 112 -6.72 -16.36 -13.06
CA ASP A 112 -5.80 -15.30 -12.60
C ASP A 112 -6.33 -13.86 -12.80
N TYR A 113 -7.64 -13.71 -13.02
CA TYR A 113 -8.27 -12.41 -13.19
C TYR A 113 -8.21 -11.58 -11.89
N PRO A 114 -7.83 -10.29 -11.94
CA PRO A 114 -7.75 -9.44 -10.77
C PRO A 114 -9.15 -9.04 -10.28
N LEU A 115 -9.58 -9.61 -9.16
CA LEU A 115 -10.84 -9.29 -8.49
C LEU A 115 -10.75 -7.94 -7.75
N ALA A 116 -9.60 -7.66 -7.16
CA ALA A 116 -9.31 -6.40 -6.49
C ALA A 116 -7.80 -6.13 -6.48
N SER A 117 -7.42 -4.87 -6.51
CA SER A 117 -6.02 -4.46 -6.38
C SER A 117 -5.93 -3.16 -5.60
N GLY A 118 -4.91 -3.06 -4.76
CA GLY A 118 -4.60 -1.84 -4.02
C GLY A 118 -3.11 -1.55 -4.04
N LYS A 119 -2.78 -0.29 -3.92
CA LYS A 119 -1.41 0.22 -3.93
C LYS A 119 -1.21 1.25 -2.84
N SER A 120 -0.06 1.17 -2.17
CA SER A 120 0.46 2.17 -1.24
C SER A 120 1.83 2.62 -1.73
N TYR A 121 2.08 3.93 -1.74
CA TYR A 121 3.34 4.54 -2.15
C TYR A 121 3.71 5.65 -1.18
N HIS A 122 4.87 5.52 -0.53
CA HIS A 122 5.38 6.49 0.43
C HIS A 122 6.84 6.80 0.16
N THR A 123 7.15 8.08 0.01
CA THR A 123 8.55 8.53 -0.11
C THR A 123 9.23 8.55 1.26
N SER A 124 10.53 8.81 1.27
CA SER A 124 11.36 8.83 2.49
C SER A 124 10.80 9.71 3.62
N LEU A 125 10.18 10.84 3.29
CA LEU A 125 9.59 11.77 4.28
C LEU A 125 8.24 11.31 4.85
N THR A 126 7.55 10.41 4.17
CA THR A 126 6.23 9.88 4.55
C THR A 126 6.26 8.38 4.74
N ARG A 127 7.45 7.80 4.94
CA ARG A 127 7.61 6.34 5.05
C ARG A 127 6.76 5.75 6.16
N MET A 128 6.24 4.57 5.89
CA MET A 128 5.48 3.74 6.82
C MET A 128 6.21 2.42 7.02
N SER A 129 5.91 1.74 8.12
CA SER A 129 6.37 0.37 8.31
C SER A 129 5.69 -0.59 7.30
N PRO A 130 6.28 -1.74 6.99
CA PRO A 130 5.65 -2.73 6.13
C PRO A 130 4.24 -3.14 6.60
N SER A 131 4.05 -3.30 7.90
CA SER A 131 2.74 -3.63 8.49
C SER A 131 1.70 -2.54 8.24
N GLU A 132 2.07 -1.28 8.42
CA GLU A 132 1.18 -0.14 8.16
C GLU A 132 0.83 -0.03 6.66
N MET A 133 1.79 -0.26 5.76
CA MET A 133 1.52 -0.26 4.32
C MET A 133 0.58 -1.40 3.91
N VAL A 134 0.74 -2.60 4.49
CA VAL A 134 -0.21 -3.72 4.28
C VAL A 134 -1.60 -3.34 4.77
N ASP A 135 -1.72 -2.75 5.97
CA ASP A 135 -3.00 -2.27 6.50
C ASP A 135 -3.64 -1.22 5.60
N GLU A 136 -2.86 -0.23 5.13
CA GLU A 136 -3.36 0.82 4.24
C GLU A 136 -3.93 0.23 2.95
N VAL A 137 -3.18 -0.66 2.29
CA VAL A 137 -3.61 -1.29 1.03
C VAL A 137 -4.88 -2.11 1.24
N LEU A 138 -4.91 -2.99 2.25
CA LEU A 138 -6.07 -3.84 2.51
C LEU A 138 -7.29 -3.02 2.95
N ASN A 139 -7.11 -2.01 3.81
CA ASN A 139 -8.21 -1.12 4.22
C ASN A 139 -8.83 -0.42 3.01
N ASN A 140 -8.02 0.06 2.07
CA ASN A 140 -8.52 0.72 0.87
C ASN A 140 -9.25 -0.25 -0.07
N ILE A 141 -8.74 -1.48 -0.26
CA ILE A 141 -9.43 -2.51 -1.04
C ILE A 141 -10.80 -2.82 -0.44
N PHE A 142 -10.88 -3.11 0.86
CA PHE A 142 -12.14 -3.48 1.50
C PHE A 142 -13.11 -2.31 1.64
N LYS A 143 -12.62 -1.08 1.80
CA LYS A 143 -13.45 0.12 1.76
C LYS A 143 -14.05 0.34 0.37
N GLU A 144 -13.29 0.12 -0.68
CA GLU A 144 -13.76 0.22 -2.07
C GLU A 144 -14.79 -0.87 -2.39
N ALA A 145 -14.58 -2.10 -1.91
CA ALA A 145 -15.51 -3.21 -2.06
C ALA A 145 -16.87 -3.01 -1.34
N GLY A 146 -16.91 -2.16 -0.33
CA GLY A 146 -18.12 -1.84 0.43
C GLY A 146 -18.96 -0.68 -0.12
N LYS A 147 -18.53 -0.08 -1.23
CA LYS A 147 -19.30 0.95 -1.95
C LYS A 147 -20.24 0.31 -2.94
#